data_d8f48fcab9fd43ae990d062bdd98f9c0
#
_entry.id   d8f48fcab9fd43ae990d062bdd98f9c0
#
_cell.length_a   1.000
_cell.length_b   1.000
_cell.length_c   1.000
_cell.angle_alpha   90.00
_cell.angle_beta   90.00
_cell.angle_gamma   90.00
#
_symmetry.space_group_name_H-M   'P 1'
#
loop_
_entity.id
_entity.type
_entity.pdbx_description
1 polymer ?
#
loop_
_entity_poly.entity_id
_entity_poly.type
_entity_poly.pdbx_seq_one_letter_code
_entity_poly.pdbx_strand_id
1 'polypeptide(L)'
;RGLGDVYKRQIMGRELEVDAICDGKDVFIPGIMEHVEKTGIHSGDSISVYPTFSVSQKAKDKIIDYTVRLGRRIGIVGLYNIQFILDGEEDVYVIEVNPRSSRTVPFLSKATGVPMADIATRVILGHSLREQGITEVYGRERSRWFVKAPGFSFAKIRGMESYLSP
;
A
#
# COMPACT_ATOMS: atom_id res chain seq x y z
N ARG A 1 4.55 -26.68 -32.77
CA ARG A 1 5.46 -25.75 -32.07
C ARG A 1 4.73 -25.36 -30.79
N GLY A 2 5.13 -25.94 -29.66
CA GLY A 2 4.54 -25.65 -28.34
C GLY A 2 4.75 -24.18 -28.01
N LEU A 3 3.68 -23.53 -27.59
CA LEU A 3 3.77 -22.26 -26.87
C LEU A 3 4.57 -22.58 -25.62
N GLY A 4 5.75 -21.99 -25.49
CA GLY A 4 6.57 -22.15 -24.30
C GLY A 4 5.75 -21.75 -23.07
N ASP A 5 5.68 -22.61 -22.09
CA ASP A 5 5.03 -22.33 -20.84
C ASP A 5 5.67 -21.09 -20.22
N VAL A 6 4.89 -20.01 -20.13
CA VAL A 6 5.31 -18.83 -19.41
C VAL A 6 5.20 -19.15 -17.91
N TYR A 7 6.29 -19.63 -17.34
CA TYR A 7 6.37 -19.82 -15.90
C TYR A 7 6.36 -18.46 -15.21
N LYS A 8 5.22 -18.06 -14.66
CA LYS A 8 5.19 -16.96 -13.69
C LYS A 8 5.87 -17.47 -12.42
N ARG A 9 7.00 -16.88 -12.07
CA ARG A 9 7.65 -17.16 -10.78
C ARG A 9 6.67 -16.71 -9.70
N GLN A 10 6.15 -17.68 -8.94
CA GLN A 10 5.34 -17.39 -7.76
C GLN A 10 6.27 -17.05 -6.61
N ILE A 11 6.09 -15.88 -6.03
CA ILE A 11 6.82 -15.46 -4.84
C ILE A 11 5.83 -15.59 -3.68
N MET A 12 6.19 -16.45 -2.72
CA MET A 12 5.41 -16.60 -1.49
C MET A 12 5.99 -15.68 -0.43
N GLY A 13 5.13 -14.98 0.30
CA GLY A 13 5.57 -14.06 1.33
C GLY A 13 4.41 -13.33 2.00
N ARG A 14 4.75 -12.28 2.72
CA ARG A 14 3.77 -11.35 3.30
C ARG A 14 3.49 -10.24 2.31
N GLU A 15 2.22 -9.96 2.12
CA GLU A 15 1.81 -8.82 1.31
C GLU A 15 1.81 -7.56 2.14
N LEU A 16 2.34 -6.50 1.54
CA LEU A 16 2.41 -5.17 2.12
C LEU A 16 1.85 -4.17 1.13
N GLU A 17 1.22 -3.15 1.64
CA GLU A 17 0.59 -2.12 0.83
C GLU A 17 1.00 -0.73 1.31
N VAL A 18 1.31 0.14 0.37
CA VAL A 18 1.65 1.54 0.62
C VAL A 18 0.74 2.43 -0.21
N ASP A 19 0.07 3.36 0.44
CA ASP A 19 -0.54 4.51 -0.21
C ASP A 19 0.34 5.73 0.05
N ALA A 20 0.80 6.36 -1.02
CA ALA A 20 1.69 7.50 -0.96
C ALA A 20 1.17 8.68 -1.78
N ILE A 21 1.73 9.86 -1.55
CA ILE A 21 1.46 11.07 -2.30
C ILE A 21 2.77 11.57 -2.88
N CYS A 22 2.78 11.89 -4.18
CA CYS A 22 3.91 12.49 -4.86
C CYS A 22 3.47 13.80 -5.52
N ASP A 23 4.31 14.84 -5.43
CA ASP A 23 4.10 16.14 -6.09
C ASP A 23 4.95 16.29 -7.35
N GLY A 24 5.49 15.19 -7.88
CA GLY A 24 6.42 15.15 -8.99
C GLY A 24 7.88 15.26 -8.56
N LYS A 25 8.17 15.74 -7.36
CA LYS A 25 9.52 15.92 -6.80
C LYS A 25 9.68 15.26 -5.44
N ASP A 26 8.82 15.59 -4.51
CA ASP A 26 8.82 15.05 -3.15
C ASP A 26 7.73 13.97 -3.00
N VAL A 27 7.97 13.03 -2.09
CA VAL A 27 7.07 11.92 -1.81
C VAL A 27 6.79 11.88 -0.31
N PHE A 28 5.54 11.65 0.05
CA PHE A 28 5.11 11.42 1.41
C PHE A 28 4.39 10.09 1.55
N ILE A 29 4.82 9.29 2.51
CA ILE A 29 4.29 7.97 2.85
C ILE A 29 3.73 8.05 4.28
N PRO A 30 2.41 8.13 4.48
CA PRO A 30 1.83 8.20 5.83
C PRO A 30 2.08 6.96 6.68
N GLY A 31 2.20 5.79 6.05
CA GLY A 31 2.48 4.52 6.71
C GLY A 31 2.48 3.35 5.76
N ILE A 32 3.00 2.23 6.24
CA ILE A 32 3.02 0.94 5.55
C ILE A 32 2.01 0.02 6.23
N MET A 33 1.17 -0.65 5.44
CA MET A 33 0.18 -1.62 5.91
C MET A 33 0.66 -3.04 5.61
N GLU A 34 0.35 -3.95 6.51
CA GLU A 34 0.65 -5.38 6.38
C GLU A 34 -0.65 -6.17 6.30
N HIS A 35 -0.75 -7.09 5.32
CA HIS A 35 -1.89 -7.98 5.20
C HIS A 35 -1.73 -9.20 6.12
N VAL A 36 -2.84 -9.64 6.71
CA VAL A 36 -2.87 -10.80 7.60
C VAL A 36 -2.97 -12.10 6.80
N GLU A 37 -3.69 -12.07 5.68
CA GLU A 37 -3.89 -13.20 4.81
C GLU A 37 -2.61 -13.53 4.01
N LYS A 38 -2.58 -14.76 3.52
CA LYS A 38 -1.50 -15.23 2.64
C LYS A 38 -1.56 -14.55 1.27
N THR A 39 -0.43 -14.56 0.58
CA THR A 39 -0.27 -14.07 -0.78
C THR A 39 -1.33 -14.64 -1.73
N GLY A 40 -1.91 -13.79 -2.56
CA GLY A 40 -2.89 -14.16 -3.58
C GLY A 40 -4.32 -13.71 -3.29
N ILE A 41 -4.61 -13.21 -2.08
CA ILE A 41 -5.92 -12.62 -1.76
C ILE A 41 -5.93 -11.14 -2.17
N HIS A 42 -6.98 -10.71 -2.87
CA HIS A 42 -7.09 -9.33 -3.33
C HIS A 42 -7.05 -8.34 -2.14
N SER A 43 -6.26 -7.27 -2.25
CA SER A 43 -6.04 -6.28 -1.16
C SER A 43 -7.34 -5.66 -0.61
N GLY A 44 -8.36 -5.56 -1.43
CA GLY A 44 -9.69 -5.08 -1.01
C GLY A 44 -10.42 -6.00 -0.05
N ASP A 45 -10.13 -7.29 -0.10
CA ASP A 45 -10.78 -8.36 0.65
C ASP A 45 -9.92 -8.83 1.83
N SER A 46 -8.68 -8.34 1.92
CA SER A 46 -7.74 -8.67 2.99
C SER A 46 -7.94 -7.84 4.25
N ILE A 47 -7.61 -8.45 5.39
CA ILE A 47 -7.42 -7.72 6.65
C ILE A 47 -6.06 -7.02 6.58
N SER A 48 -6.07 -5.71 6.74
CA SER A 48 -4.85 -4.89 6.74
C SER A 48 -4.60 -4.30 8.12
N VAL A 49 -3.35 -4.32 8.56
CA VAL A 49 -2.91 -3.80 9.86
C VAL A 49 -1.93 -2.66 9.64
N TYR A 50 -2.10 -1.58 10.38
CA TYR A 50 -1.20 -0.44 10.46
C TYR A 50 -0.92 -0.06 11.92
N PRO A 51 0.32 0.24 12.34
CA PRO A 51 1.58 -0.01 11.63
C PRO A 51 1.81 -1.51 11.40
N THR A 52 2.81 -1.84 10.58
CA THR A 52 3.22 -3.23 10.39
C THR A 52 3.66 -3.86 11.71
N PHE A 53 3.35 -5.14 11.91
CA PHE A 53 3.63 -5.84 13.18
C PHE A 53 4.78 -6.85 13.08
N SER A 54 5.17 -7.23 11.86
CA SER A 54 6.16 -8.30 11.66
C SER A 54 7.26 -7.92 10.64
N VAL A 55 7.30 -6.67 10.20
CA VAL A 55 8.26 -6.19 9.20
C VAL A 55 9.46 -5.54 9.87
N SER A 56 10.67 -5.99 9.52
CA SER A 56 11.90 -5.41 10.05
C SER A 56 12.12 -3.97 9.57
N GLN A 57 12.91 -3.19 10.30
CA GLN A 57 13.26 -1.83 9.89
C GLN A 57 13.99 -1.83 8.54
N LYS A 58 14.87 -2.81 8.30
CA LYS A 58 15.57 -2.98 7.02
C LYS A 58 14.62 -3.15 5.84
N ALA A 59 13.58 -3.97 6.00
CA ALA A 59 12.56 -4.16 4.97
C ALA A 59 11.71 -2.89 4.77
N LYS A 60 11.33 -2.20 5.85
CA LYS A 60 10.65 -0.89 5.76
C LYS A 60 11.46 0.13 4.98
N ASP A 61 12.76 0.22 5.24
CA ASP A 61 13.66 1.16 4.55
C ASP A 61 13.72 0.87 3.04
N LYS A 62 13.77 -0.43 2.65
CA LYS A 62 13.69 -0.84 1.25
C LYS A 62 12.35 -0.42 0.61
N ILE A 63 11.24 -0.65 1.30
CA ILE A 63 9.89 -0.31 0.82
C ILE A 63 9.77 1.21 0.62
N ILE A 64 10.26 1.99 1.57
CA ILE A 64 10.27 3.45 1.49
C ILE A 64 11.11 3.91 0.29
N ASP A 65 12.33 3.39 0.12
CA ASP A 65 13.21 3.72 -1.01
C ASP A 65 12.53 3.39 -2.36
N TYR A 66 11.96 2.20 -2.49
CA TYR A 66 11.29 1.79 -3.73
C TYR A 66 10.08 2.67 -4.02
N THR A 67 9.28 3.00 -3.00
CA THR A 67 8.12 3.88 -3.14
C THR A 67 8.52 5.27 -3.65
N VAL A 68 9.54 5.86 -3.05
CA VAL A 68 10.06 7.18 -3.45
C VAL A 68 10.59 7.16 -4.88
N ARG A 69 11.42 6.17 -5.20
CA ARG A 69 12.04 6.05 -6.53
C ARG A 69 11.00 5.83 -7.62
N LEU A 70 10.01 4.98 -7.38
CA LEU A 70 8.93 4.72 -8.35
C LEU A 70 8.06 5.96 -8.55
N GLY A 71 7.62 6.63 -7.50
CA GLY A 71 6.82 7.86 -7.60
C GLY A 71 7.51 8.93 -8.45
N ARG A 72 8.78 9.17 -8.18
CA ARG A 72 9.60 10.15 -8.93
C ARG A 72 9.87 9.74 -10.37
N ARG A 73 10.25 8.48 -10.61
CA ARG A 73 10.62 7.98 -11.94
C ARG A 73 9.45 7.91 -12.90
N ILE A 74 8.27 7.57 -12.38
CA ILE A 74 7.02 7.55 -13.17
C ILE A 74 6.48 8.97 -13.37
N GLY A 75 6.89 9.93 -12.54
CA GLY A 75 6.40 11.30 -12.59
C GLY A 75 4.99 11.46 -12.05
N ILE A 76 4.67 10.73 -10.98
CA ILE A 76 3.33 10.74 -10.37
C ILE A 76 3.07 12.10 -9.71
N VAL A 77 1.86 12.64 -9.93
CA VAL A 77 1.33 13.82 -9.23
C VAL A 77 0.01 13.43 -8.60
N GLY A 78 -0.04 13.36 -7.28
CA GLY A 78 -1.19 12.92 -6.51
C GLY A 78 -0.98 11.60 -5.79
N LEU A 79 -2.07 10.87 -5.53
CA LEU A 79 -2.06 9.58 -4.85
C LEU A 79 -1.58 8.45 -5.77
N TYR A 80 -0.84 7.53 -5.18
CA TYR A 80 -0.53 6.24 -5.79
C TYR A 80 -0.41 5.15 -4.75
N ASN A 81 -0.68 3.94 -5.18
CA ASN A 81 -0.67 2.74 -4.38
C ASN A 81 0.37 1.77 -4.92
N ILE A 82 1.13 1.15 -4.05
CA ILE A 82 2.07 0.10 -4.40
C ILE A 82 1.81 -1.13 -3.53
N GLN A 83 1.78 -2.29 -4.17
CA GLN A 83 1.73 -3.57 -3.50
C GLN A 83 3.10 -4.25 -3.56
N PHE A 84 3.52 -4.78 -2.42
CA PHE A 84 4.79 -5.46 -2.24
C PHE A 84 4.59 -6.87 -1.70
N ILE A 85 5.56 -7.73 -1.97
CA ILE A 85 5.77 -8.99 -1.23
C ILE A 85 7.10 -8.92 -0.50
N LEU A 86 7.09 -9.31 0.76
CA LEU A 86 8.28 -9.55 1.58
C LEU A 86 8.42 -11.05 1.74
N ASP A 87 9.46 -11.64 1.19
CA ASP A 87 9.73 -13.08 1.30
C ASP A 87 10.40 -13.46 2.64
N GLY A 88 10.65 -14.77 2.80
CA GLY A 88 11.28 -15.30 4.02
C GLY A 88 12.74 -14.91 4.23
N GLU A 89 13.42 -14.39 3.20
CA GLU A 89 14.80 -13.91 3.23
C GLU A 89 14.89 -12.38 3.40
N GLU A 90 13.74 -11.74 3.66
CA GLU A 90 13.58 -10.29 3.77
C GLU A 90 13.90 -9.52 2.47
N ASP A 91 13.70 -10.16 1.33
CA ASP A 91 13.72 -9.48 0.05
C ASP A 91 12.35 -8.91 -0.31
N VAL A 92 12.37 -7.66 -0.79
CA VAL A 92 11.18 -6.90 -1.12
C VAL A 92 10.96 -6.90 -2.62
N TYR A 93 9.79 -7.34 -3.04
CA TYR A 93 9.37 -7.38 -4.45
C TYR A 93 8.18 -6.45 -4.66
N VAL A 94 8.22 -5.69 -5.75
CA VAL A 94 7.08 -4.89 -6.20
C VAL A 94 6.16 -5.77 -7.05
N ILE A 95 4.88 -5.85 -6.68
CA ILE A 95 3.85 -6.58 -7.46
C ILE A 95 3.28 -5.65 -8.51
N GLU A 96 2.78 -4.48 -8.06
CA GLU A 96 2.16 -3.50 -8.95
C GLU A 96 2.25 -2.09 -8.38
N VAL A 97 2.17 -1.11 -9.29
CA VAL A 97 2.07 0.31 -8.97
C VAL A 97 0.81 0.85 -9.61
N ASN A 98 -0.08 1.41 -8.81
CA ASN A 98 -1.35 1.98 -9.25
C ASN A 98 -1.33 3.51 -9.04
N PRO A 99 -1.16 4.34 -10.10
CA PRO A 99 -1.16 5.79 -9.98
C PRO A 99 -2.59 6.35 -9.81
N ARG A 100 -3.23 5.96 -8.74
CA ARG A 100 -4.61 6.34 -8.37
C ARG A 100 -4.82 6.15 -6.86
N SER A 101 -5.91 6.70 -6.34
CA SER A 101 -6.38 6.38 -4.99
C SER A 101 -6.72 4.90 -4.85
N SER A 102 -6.50 4.35 -3.67
CA SER A 102 -6.87 3.00 -3.29
C SER A 102 -8.04 2.98 -2.31
N ARG A 103 -8.62 1.80 -2.07
CA ARG A 103 -9.66 1.60 -1.07
C ARG A 103 -9.14 1.70 0.38
N THR A 104 -7.84 1.65 0.57
CA THR A 104 -7.17 1.76 1.88
C THR A 104 -6.87 3.19 2.30
N VAL A 105 -6.91 4.16 1.39
CA VAL A 105 -6.70 5.60 1.70
C VAL A 105 -7.61 6.13 2.81
N PRO A 106 -8.93 5.88 2.83
CA PRO A 106 -9.77 6.35 3.92
C PRO A 106 -9.42 5.72 5.28
N PHE A 107 -9.04 4.44 5.29
CA PHE A 107 -8.58 3.76 6.50
C PHE A 107 -7.27 4.36 7.00
N LEU A 108 -6.27 4.47 6.13
CA LEU A 108 -4.95 4.98 6.49
C LEU A 108 -5.03 6.44 6.94
N SER A 109 -5.86 7.26 6.30
CA SER A 109 -6.10 8.65 6.70
C SER A 109 -6.62 8.75 8.13
N LYS A 110 -7.58 7.90 8.51
CA LYS A 110 -8.11 7.86 9.88
C LYS A 110 -7.09 7.32 10.88
N ALA A 111 -6.37 6.25 10.52
CA ALA A 111 -5.39 5.61 11.40
C ALA A 111 -4.19 6.53 11.70
N THR A 112 -3.70 7.24 10.71
CA THR A 112 -2.55 8.16 10.83
C THR A 112 -2.95 9.56 11.30
N GLY A 113 -4.19 9.97 11.05
CA GLY A 113 -4.65 11.35 11.22
C GLY A 113 -4.23 12.29 10.08
N VAL A 114 -3.74 11.73 8.97
CA VAL A 114 -3.30 12.49 7.79
C VAL A 114 -4.45 12.59 6.79
N PRO A 115 -4.93 13.79 6.40
CA PRO A 115 -6.02 13.94 5.43
C PRO A 115 -5.49 13.75 4.00
N MET A 116 -5.21 12.49 3.63
CA MET A 116 -4.50 12.13 2.40
C MET A 116 -5.19 12.66 1.13
N ALA A 117 -6.52 12.59 1.08
CA ALA A 117 -7.28 13.06 -0.07
C ALA A 117 -7.15 14.58 -0.28
N ASP A 118 -7.22 15.36 0.81
CA ASP A 118 -7.04 16.82 0.76
C ASP A 118 -5.63 17.20 0.30
N ILE A 119 -4.62 16.57 0.87
CA ILE A 119 -3.21 16.79 0.52
C ILE A 119 -3.00 16.51 -0.96
N ALA A 120 -3.46 15.35 -1.43
CA ALA A 120 -3.30 14.94 -2.81
C ALA A 120 -4.07 15.85 -3.79
N THR A 121 -5.26 16.30 -3.41
CA THR A 121 -6.03 17.26 -4.20
C THR A 121 -5.25 18.58 -4.37
N ARG A 122 -4.68 19.10 -3.28
CA ARG A 122 -3.83 20.31 -3.34
C ARG A 122 -2.60 20.10 -4.21
N VAL A 123 -1.97 18.90 -4.14
CA VAL A 123 -0.85 18.56 -5.01
C VAL A 123 -1.26 18.60 -6.48
N ILE A 124 -2.40 18.01 -6.84
CA ILE A 124 -2.94 18.03 -8.21
C ILE A 124 -3.23 19.46 -8.68
N LEU A 125 -3.64 20.35 -7.76
CA LEU A 125 -3.87 21.78 -8.03
C LEU A 125 -2.56 22.60 -8.09
N GLY A 126 -1.40 21.97 -7.93
CA GLY A 126 -0.09 22.61 -8.09
C GLY A 126 0.60 23.03 -6.78
N HIS A 127 0.02 22.72 -5.62
CA HIS A 127 0.67 22.98 -4.33
C HIS A 127 1.62 21.84 -3.97
N SER A 128 2.89 22.14 -3.73
CA SER A 128 3.87 21.13 -3.31
C SER A 128 3.58 20.59 -1.91
N LEU A 129 4.14 19.42 -1.60
CA LEU A 129 4.07 18.84 -0.23
C LEU A 129 4.70 19.79 0.79
N ARG A 130 5.81 20.45 0.43
CA ARG A 130 6.51 21.40 1.31
C ARG A 130 5.66 22.64 1.64
N GLU A 131 4.95 23.20 0.66
CA GLU A 131 4.02 24.31 0.90
C GLU A 131 2.88 23.91 1.83
N GLN A 132 2.54 22.64 1.90
CA GLN A 132 1.55 22.08 2.82
C GLN A 132 2.13 21.68 4.18
N GLY A 133 3.42 22.00 4.45
CA GLY A 133 4.11 21.71 5.70
C GLY A 133 4.58 20.27 5.84
N ILE A 134 4.58 19.49 4.74
CA ILE A 134 5.03 18.10 4.72
C ILE A 134 6.47 18.06 4.20
N THR A 135 7.42 17.85 5.11
CA THR A 135 8.86 17.82 4.80
C THR A 135 9.47 16.43 4.97
N GLU A 136 8.82 15.56 5.73
CA GLU A 136 9.26 14.19 5.98
C GLU A 136 8.78 13.25 4.87
N VAL A 137 9.62 12.28 4.49
CA VAL A 137 9.26 11.26 3.51
C VAL A 137 8.31 10.23 4.11
N TYR A 138 8.55 9.85 5.37
CA TYR A 138 7.78 8.83 6.07
C TYR A 138 7.10 9.41 7.30
N GLY A 139 5.81 9.15 7.43
CA GLY A 139 5.01 9.60 8.56
C GLY A 139 5.42 8.93 9.88
N ARG A 140 5.18 9.61 10.99
CA ARG A 140 5.43 9.04 12.31
C ARG A 140 4.44 7.90 12.60
N GLU A 141 4.95 6.70 12.82
CA GLU A 141 4.11 5.55 13.18
C GLU A 141 3.40 5.76 14.52
N ARG A 142 2.18 5.24 14.61
CA ARG A 142 1.38 5.26 15.84
C ARG A 142 1.86 4.16 16.79
N SER A 143 1.66 4.38 18.07
CA SER A 143 2.02 3.42 19.13
C SER A 143 0.99 2.30 19.34
N ARG A 144 -0.13 2.34 18.60
CA ARG A 144 -1.20 1.32 18.64
C ARG A 144 -1.46 0.81 17.23
N TRP A 145 -1.93 -0.42 17.11
CA TRP A 145 -2.36 -0.98 15.85
C TRP A 145 -3.78 -0.58 15.51
N PHE A 146 -4.01 -0.38 14.22
CA PHE A 146 -5.30 -0.18 13.61
C PHE A 146 -5.53 -1.32 12.62
N VAL A 147 -6.74 -1.87 12.62
CA VAL A 147 -7.09 -3.02 11.78
C VAL A 147 -8.23 -2.63 10.86
N LYS A 148 -8.05 -2.82 9.56
CA LYS A 148 -9.11 -2.79 8.56
C LYS A 148 -9.55 -4.22 8.31
N ALA A 149 -10.81 -4.53 8.56
CA ALA A 149 -11.42 -5.81 8.22
C ALA A 149 -12.55 -5.60 7.22
N PRO A 150 -12.63 -6.40 6.14
CA PRO A 150 -13.74 -6.33 5.21
C PRO A 150 -15.01 -6.89 5.86
N GLY A 151 -16.15 -6.27 5.56
CA GLY A 151 -17.46 -6.77 5.95
C GLY A 151 -18.17 -7.40 4.75
N PHE A 152 -18.37 -8.71 4.77
CA PHE A 152 -19.05 -9.42 3.70
C PHE A 152 -20.53 -9.59 4.01
N SER A 153 -21.39 -9.30 3.03
CA SER A 153 -22.85 -9.41 3.16
C SER A 153 -23.34 -10.79 2.75
N PHE A 154 -22.83 -11.85 3.38
CA PHE A 154 -23.20 -13.24 3.07
C PHE A 154 -24.72 -13.49 3.06
N ALA A 155 -25.46 -12.82 3.96
CA ALA A 155 -26.93 -12.94 4.01
C ALA A 155 -27.65 -12.30 2.82
N LYS A 156 -27.00 -11.37 2.11
CA LYS A 156 -27.62 -10.65 0.99
C LYS A 156 -27.31 -11.25 -0.38
N ILE A 157 -26.22 -12.00 -0.48
CA ILE A 157 -25.74 -12.59 -1.74
C ILE A 157 -25.82 -14.11 -1.63
N ARG A 158 -26.80 -14.71 -2.29
CA ARG A 158 -26.95 -16.17 -2.31
C ARG A 158 -25.78 -16.81 -3.05
N GLY A 159 -25.18 -17.86 -2.47
CA GLY A 159 -24.08 -18.61 -3.05
C GLY A 159 -22.70 -17.96 -2.86
N MET A 160 -22.59 -16.92 -2.05
CA MET A 160 -21.30 -16.35 -1.67
C MET A 160 -20.58 -17.28 -0.69
N GLU A 161 -19.33 -17.59 -0.99
CA GLU A 161 -18.49 -18.37 -0.08
C GLU A 161 -18.15 -17.58 1.18
N SER A 162 -18.13 -18.27 2.33
CA SER A 162 -17.88 -17.65 3.63
C SER A 162 -16.41 -17.59 4.03
N TYR A 163 -15.53 -18.04 3.15
CA TYR A 163 -14.07 -18.00 3.37
C TYR A 163 -13.36 -17.44 2.15
N LEU A 164 -12.20 -16.84 2.39
CA LEU A 164 -11.33 -16.34 1.32
C LEU A 164 -10.41 -17.46 0.85
N SER A 165 -10.46 -17.74 -0.44
CA SER A 165 -9.52 -18.63 -1.11
C SER A 165 -8.58 -17.83 -2.02
N PRO A 166 -7.33 -18.30 -2.21
CA PRO A 166 -6.39 -17.68 -3.16
C PRO A 166 -6.85 -17.82 -4.61
#